data_8e3d1b9fb698954e02369daff1208002
#
_entry.id   8e3d1b9fb698954e02369daff1208002
#
_cell.length_a   1.000
_cell.length_b   1.000
_cell.length_c   1.000
_cell.angle_alpha   90.00
_cell.angle_beta   90.00
_cell.angle_gamma   90.00
#
_symmetry.space_group_name_H-M   'P 1'
#
loop_
_entity.id
_entity.type
_entity.pdbx_description
1 polymer ?
#
loop_
_entity_poly.entity_id
_entity_poly.type
_entity_poly.pdbx_seq_one_letter_code
_entity_poly.pdbx_strand_id
1 'polypeptide(L)'
;MNFNHHAWMVNLSYSPTISFWKPTFQIGVAQQDLEYLGRKYNTPILNYSWKNVLSFPKNWTIVFNMNGHTKGDGQFYTSEKALVNYTDIYIAKRKANWTFRVGMKDIFHTFKDNGYDKIGDITHRHWTDLRQQYVYVRCIYRFNSTKSKYRGGDAGASELNRL
;
A
#
# COMPACT_ATOMS: atom_id res chain seq x y z
N MET A 1 27.05 -20.17 8.03
CA MET A 1 26.88 -20.23 6.56
C MET A 1 26.75 -18.79 6.06
N ASN A 2 27.70 -18.31 5.29
CA ASN A 2 27.66 -16.95 4.74
C ASN A 2 27.02 -17.03 3.35
N PHE A 3 26.03 -16.20 3.08
CA PHE A 3 25.46 -16.04 1.75
C PHE A 3 25.53 -14.56 1.34
N ASN A 4 25.81 -14.32 0.08
CA ASN A 4 25.81 -12.98 -0.46
C ASN A 4 24.39 -12.65 -0.93
N HIS A 5 23.87 -11.54 -0.46
CA HIS A 5 22.57 -11.03 -0.86
C HIS A 5 22.68 -9.57 -1.28
N HIS A 6 22.37 -9.31 -2.52
CA HIS A 6 22.25 -7.95 -3.06
C HIS A 6 20.81 -7.72 -3.49
N ALA A 7 20.26 -6.59 -3.11
CA ALA A 7 18.90 -6.22 -3.53
C ALA A 7 18.88 -4.73 -3.86
N TRP A 8 18.08 -4.39 -4.87
CA TRP A 8 17.79 -3.01 -5.22
C TRP A 8 16.31 -2.85 -5.57
N MET A 9 15.81 -1.65 -5.38
CA MET A 9 14.45 -1.30 -5.72
C MET A 9 14.42 0.14 -6.27
N VAL A 10 13.71 0.31 -7.37
CA VAL A 10 13.43 1.63 -7.94
C VAL A 10 11.93 1.83 -7.97
N ASN A 11 11.45 2.96 -7.47
CA ASN A 11 10.05 3.33 -7.47
C ASN A 11 9.85 4.68 -8.15
N LEU A 12 8.86 4.76 -9.00
CA LEU A 12 8.37 6.00 -9.60
C LEU A 12 6.95 6.26 -9.13
N SER A 13 6.65 7.49 -8.79
CA SER A 13 5.32 7.92 -8.38
C SER A 13 4.92 9.19 -9.11
N TYR A 14 3.69 9.23 -9.61
CA TYR A 14 3.11 10.38 -10.27
C TYR A 14 1.71 10.64 -9.71
N SER A 15 1.47 11.84 -9.17
CA SER A 15 0.23 12.21 -8.48
C SER A 15 -0.27 13.58 -8.93
N PRO A 16 -0.85 13.70 -10.12
CA PRO A 16 -1.42 14.97 -10.57
C PRO A 16 -2.69 15.31 -9.77
N THR A 17 -3.00 16.60 -9.73
CA THR A 17 -4.28 17.10 -9.22
C THR A 17 -5.08 17.66 -10.35
N ILE A 18 -6.20 17.03 -10.70
CA ILE A 18 -7.06 17.41 -11.82
C ILE A 18 -8.44 17.72 -11.26
N SER A 19 -8.66 18.98 -10.84
CA SER A 19 -9.94 19.42 -10.28
C SER A 19 -10.41 18.51 -9.12
N PHE A 20 -11.52 17.81 -9.29
CA PHE A 20 -12.11 16.91 -8.29
C PHE A 20 -11.43 15.51 -8.26
N TRP A 21 -10.55 15.21 -9.21
CA TRP A 21 -9.88 13.93 -9.36
C TRP A 21 -8.39 14.01 -9.02
N LYS A 22 -7.94 13.16 -8.13
CA LYS A 22 -6.54 13.05 -7.70
C LYS A 22 -6.07 11.61 -7.88
N PRO A 23 -5.61 11.22 -9.07
CA PRO A 23 -4.99 9.91 -9.25
C PRO A 23 -3.59 9.88 -8.67
N THR A 24 -3.16 8.71 -8.24
CA THR A 24 -1.78 8.41 -7.88
C THR A 24 -1.40 7.12 -8.56
N PHE A 25 -0.37 7.17 -9.38
CA PHE A 25 0.23 6.03 -10.06
C PHE A 25 1.58 5.76 -9.42
N GLN A 26 1.83 4.52 -9.08
CA GLN A 26 3.13 4.07 -8.60
C GLN A 26 3.52 2.82 -9.37
N ILE A 27 4.75 2.77 -9.81
CA ILE A 27 5.35 1.60 -10.41
C ILE A 27 6.73 1.41 -9.80
N GLY A 28 7.06 0.20 -9.44
CA GLY A 28 8.34 -0.13 -8.85
C GLY A 28 8.87 -1.43 -9.41
N VAL A 29 10.16 -1.51 -9.58
CA VAL A 29 10.88 -2.74 -9.91
C VAL A 29 11.80 -3.05 -8.75
N ALA A 30 11.67 -4.26 -8.22
CA ALA A 30 12.55 -4.81 -7.20
C ALA A 30 13.25 -6.03 -7.78
N GLN A 31 14.54 -6.11 -7.56
CA GLN A 31 15.34 -7.28 -7.93
C GLN A 31 16.31 -7.59 -6.80
N GLN A 32 16.52 -8.85 -6.59
CA GLN A 32 17.57 -9.36 -5.72
C GLN A 32 18.50 -10.28 -6.50
N ASP A 33 19.69 -10.45 -6.00
CA ASP A 33 20.60 -11.52 -6.39
C ASP A 33 20.97 -12.27 -5.12
N LEU A 34 20.36 -13.42 -4.96
CA LEU A 34 20.49 -14.27 -3.80
C LEU A 34 20.68 -15.70 -4.27
N GLU A 35 21.78 -16.32 -3.85
CA GLU A 35 21.98 -17.74 -4.01
C GLU A 35 21.89 -18.43 -2.64
N TYR A 36 20.97 -19.36 -2.51
CA TYR A 36 20.75 -20.09 -1.28
C TYR A 36 20.46 -21.55 -1.57
N LEU A 37 21.24 -22.45 -0.95
CA LEU A 37 21.14 -23.91 -1.12
C LEU A 37 21.09 -24.36 -2.58
N GLY A 38 21.96 -23.79 -3.43
CA GLY A 38 22.06 -24.15 -4.84
C GLY A 38 20.97 -23.57 -5.73
N ARG A 39 20.13 -22.67 -5.20
CA ARG A 39 19.10 -21.97 -5.98
C ARG A 39 19.42 -20.49 -6.06
N LYS A 40 19.19 -19.92 -7.24
CA LYS A 40 19.25 -18.47 -7.49
C LYS A 40 17.86 -17.87 -7.48
N TYR A 41 17.74 -16.76 -6.75
CA TYR A 41 16.55 -15.93 -6.67
C TYR A 41 16.91 -14.56 -7.24
N ASN A 42 16.70 -14.35 -8.52
CA ASN A 42 17.13 -13.17 -9.24
C ASN A 42 16.10 -12.65 -10.27
N THR A 43 14.92 -13.22 -10.31
CA THR A 43 13.86 -12.75 -11.20
C THR A 43 13.24 -11.48 -10.65
N PRO A 44 13.25 -10.36 -11.40
CA PRO A 44 12.68 -9.11 -10.91
C PRO A 44 11.17 -9.19 -10.70
N ILE A 45 10.68 -8.44 -9.72
CA ILE A 45 9.26 -8.22 -9.46
C ILE A 45 8.92 -6.79 -9.84
N LEU A 46 7.89 -6.61 -10.65
CA LEU A 46 7.28 -5.32 -10.90
C LEU A 46 6.09 -5.16 -9.97
N ASN A 47 6.10 -4.11 -9.16
CA ASN A 47 5.00 -3.73 -8.30
C ASN A 47 4.29 -2.53 -8.90
N TYR A 48 2.97 -2.46 -8.75
CA TYR A 48 2.20 -1.31 -9.21
C TYR A 48 1.07 -0.97 -8.24
N SER A 49 0.75 0.30 -8.20
CA SER A 49 -0.40 0.82 -7.46
C SER A 49 -1.06 1.93 -8.27
N TRP A 50 -2.37 1.86 -8.34
CA TRP A 50 -3.19 2.89 -8.94
C TRP A 50 -4.32 3.27 -7.99
N LYS A 51 -4.19 4.43 -7.39
CA LYS A 51 -5.18 5.01 -6.48
C LYS A 51 -5.88 6.18 -7.14
N ASN A 52 -7.19 6.20 -7.10
CA ASN A 52 -8.02 7.30 -7.56
C ASN A 52 -8.82 7.85 -6.39
N VAL A 53 -8.73 9.16 -6.19
CA VAL A 53 -9.54 9.87 -5.21
C VAL A 53 -10.39 10.88 -5.96
N LEU A 54 -11.70 10.67 -5.94
CA LEU A 54 -12.71 11.55 -6.54
C LEU A 54 -13.40 12.31 -5.41
N SER A 55 -13.27 13.63 -5.40
CA SER A 55 -13.84 14.51 -4.37
C SER A 55 -15.01 15.31 -4.94
N PHE A 56 -16.19 15.14 -4.37
CA PHE A 56 -17.41 15.78 -4.83
C PHE A 56 -17.91 16.85 -3.84
N PRO A 57 -18.80 17.75 -4.27
CA PRO A 57 -19.45 18.70 -3.39
C PRO A 57 -20.08 18.05 -2.16
N LYS A 58 -20.31 18.86 -1.12
CA LYS A 58 -20.90 18.38 0.16
C LYS A 58 -20.08 17.31 0.87
N ASN A 59 -18.73 17.28 0.66
CA ASN A 59 -17.78 16.36 1.30
C ASN A 59 -18.01 14.87 1.02
N TRP A 60 -18.41 14.52 -0.19
CA TRP A 60 -18.42 13.15 -0.67
C TRP A 60 -17.05 12.83 -1.28
N THR A 61 -16.59 11.61 -1.07
CA THR A 61 -15.36 11.11 -1.66
C THR A 61 -15.57 9.66 -2.11
N ILE A 62 -15.14 9.35 -3.33
CA ILE A 62 -15.05 7.97 -3.83
C ILE A 62 -13.57 7.65 -3.99
N VAL A 63 -13.15 6.50 -3.50
CA VAL A 63 -11.78 6.01 -3.67
C VAL A 63 -11.83 4.63 -4.29
N PHE A 64 -11.08 4.51 -5.38
CA PHE A 64 -10.78 3.24 -6.03
C PHE A 64 -9.27 3.03 -5.90
N ASN A 65 -8.85 1.85 -5.49
CA ASN A 65 -7.46 1.53 -5.26
C ASN A 65 -7.16 0.13 -5.80
N MET A 66 -6.22 0.05 -6.73
CA MET A 66 -5.74 -1.20 -7.29
C MET A 66 -4.25 -1.33 -7.02
N ASN A 67 -3.82 -2.48 -6.52
CA ASN A 67 -2.42 -2.78 -6.24
C ASN A 67 -2.12 -4.19 -6.71
N GLY A 68 -0.86 -4.42 -7.07
CA GLY A 68 -0.45 -5.75 -7.44
C GLY A 68 1.02 -5.86 -7.77
N HIS A 69 1.40 -7.07 -8.15
CA HIS A 69 2.75 -7.38 -8.59
C HIS A 69 2.74 -8.47 -9.66
N THR A 70 3.83 -8.57 -10.41
CA THR A 70 4.07 -9.65 -11.36
C THR A 70 4.71 -10.86 -10.68
N LYS A 71 4.81 -11.97 -11.40
CA LYS A 71 5.68 -13.07 -11.00
C LYS A 71 7.12 -12.59 -10.78
N GLY A 72 7.85 -13.27 -9.92
CA GLY A 72 9.26 -12.98 -9.66
C GLY A 72 9.71 -13.51 -8.30
N ASP A 73 10.94 -13.20 -7.94
CA ASP A 73 11.56 -13.72 -6.73
C ASP A 73 11.57 -12.68 -5.62
N GLY A 74 10.86 -12.99 -4.52
CA GLY A 74 11.04 -12.38 -3.22
C GLY A 74 12.13 -13.07 -2.42
N GLN A 75 12.38 -12.64 -1.18
CA GLN A 75 13.34 -13.28 -0.31
C GLN A 75 12.91 -14.73 -0.01
N PHE A 76 13.70 -15.70 -0.52
CA PHE A 76 13.46 -17.15 -0.40
C PHE A 76 12.14 -17.68 -0.99
N TYR A 77 11.46 -16.90 -1.79
CA TYR A 77 10.14 -17.20 -2.33
C TYR A 77 10.04 -16.77 -3.79
N THR A 78 9.39 -17.58 -4.61
CA THR A 78 9.06 -17.24 -6.00
C THR A 78 7.55 -17.22 -6.18
N SER A 79 7.02 -16.06 -6.58
CA SER A 79 5.65 -15.96 -7.07
C SER A 79 5.59 -16.44 -8.51
N GLU A 80 4.76 -17.45 -8.79
CA GLU A 80 4.59 -18.03 -10.12
C GLU A 80 3.46 -17.38 -10.91
N LYS A 81 2.54 -16.71 -10.23
CA LYS A 81 1.39 -16.09 -10.87
C LYS A 81 1.81 -14.88 -11.68
N ALA A 82 1.46 -14.88 -12.97
CA ALA A 82 1.83 -13.82 -13.90
C ALA A 82 1.43 -12.43 -13.39
N LEU A 83 0.28 -12.33 -12.72
CA LEU A 83 -0.24 -11.10 -12.14
C LEU A 83 -1.05 -11.39 -10.88
N VAL A 84 -0.59 -10.87 -9.76
CA VAL A 84 -1.34 -10.84 -8.50
C VAL A 84 -1.87 -9.42 -8.34
N ASN A 85 -3.17 -9.26 -8.17
CA ASN A 85 -3.73 -7.95 -7.90
C ASN A 85 -4.91 -8.03 -6.94
N TYR A 86 -5.19 -6.92 -6.26
CA TYR A 86 -6.43 -6.71 -5.55
C TYR A 86 -6.95 -5.29 -5.76
N THR A 87 -8.25 -5.15 -5.74
CA THR A 87 -8.93 -3.89 -6.04
C THR A 87 -9.97 -3.60 -4.98
N ASP A 88 -9.82 -2.43 -4.36
CA ASP A 88 -10.72 -1.94 -3.31
C ASP A 88 -11.48 -0.72 -3.80
N ILE A 89 -12.73 -0.59 -3.37
CA ILE A 89 -13.52 0.62 -3.58
C ILE A 89 -14.20 1.04 -2.27
N TYR A 90 -14.31 2.33 -2.04
CA TYR A 90 -15.19 2.85 -1.01
C TYR A 90 -15.74 4.22 -1.35
N ILE A 91 -16.89 4.51 -0.76
CA ILE A 91 -17.54 5.82 -0.74
C ILE A 91 -17.49 6.33 0.69
N ALA A 92 -17.11 7.59 0.87
CA ALA A 92 -17.06 8.24 2.16
C ALA A 92 -17.86 9.53 2.16
N LYS A 93 -18.53 9.82 3.27
CA LYS A 93 -19.20 11.07 3.56
C LYS A 93 -18.67 11.64 4.85
N ARG A 94 -18.19 12.88 4.81
CA ARG A 94 -17.78 13.63 6.01
C ARG A 94 -18.84 14.65 6.38
N LYS A 95 -19.24 14.67 7.66
CA LYS A 95 -20.16 15.66 8.24
C LYS A 95 -19.63 16.08 9.61
N ALA A 96 -19.23 17.33 9.75
CA ALA A 96 -18.56 17.82 10.95
C ALA A 96 -17.39 16.92 11.37
N ASN A 97 -17.44 16.35 12.56
CA ASN A 97 -16.41 15.47 13.11
C ASN A 97 -16.58 13.99 12.71
N TRP A 98 -17.67 13.66 12.02
CA TRP A 98 -18.00 12.31 11.60
C TRP A 98 -17.52 12.01 10.18
N THR A 99 -17.04 10.81 9.97
CA THR A 99 -16.80 10.25 8.63
C THR A 99 -17.44 8.88 8.55
N PHE A 100 -18.39 8.74 7.65
CA PHE A 100 -19.05 7.47 7.34
C PHE A 100 -18.41 6.93 6.06
N ARG A 101 -18.09 5.64 6.06
CA ARG A 101 -17.50 4.96 4.90
C ARG A 101 -18.19 3.63 4.70
N VAL A 102 -18.55 3.36 3.44
CA VAL A 102 -19.01 2.05 2.96
C VAL A 102 -18.07 1.64 1.85
N GLY A 103 -17.60 0.42 1.88
CA GLY A 103 -16.65 -0.05 0.87
C GLY A 103 -16.65 -1.56 0.73
N MET A 104 -15.96 -1.99 -0.31
CA MET A 104 -15.74 -3.40 -0.61
C MET A 104 -14.26 -3.62 -0.88
N LYS A 105 -13.72 -4.65 -0.29
CA LYS A 105 -12.35 -5.14 -0.47
C LYS A 105 -12.33 -6.22 -1.54
N ASP A 106 -11.25 -6.22 -2.33
CA ASP A 106 -11.00 -7.18 -3.40
C ASP A 106 -12.23 -7.46 -4.26
N ILE A 107 -12.82 -6.39 -4.84
CA ILE A 107 -14.12 -6.43 -5.54
C ILE A 107 -14.19 -7.47 -6.65
N PHE A 108 -13.06 -7.85 -7.23
CA PHE A 108 -12.96 -8.85 -8.31
C PHE A 108 -12.55 -10.25 -7.82
N HIS A 109 -12.30 -10.41 -6.52
CA HIS A 109 -11.79 -11.65 -5.93
C HIS A 109 -10.53 -12.18 -6.65
N THR A 110 -9.60 -11.28 -6.93
CA THR A 110 -8.39 -11.58 -7.70
C THR A 110 -7.13 -11.70 -6.85
N PHE A 111 -7.21 -11.40 -5.55
CA PHE A 111 -6.08 -11.50 -4.65
C PHE A 111 -5.77 -12.96 -4.31
N LYS A 112 -5.18 -13.63 -5.27
CA LYS A 112 -4.73 -15.02 -5.19
C LYS A 112 -3.30 -15.07 -5.66
N ASP A 113 -2.45 -15.69 -4.89
CA ASP A 113 -1.06 -15.92 -5.26
C ASP A 113 -0.74 -17.40 -5.15
N ASN A 114 0.18 -17.86 -5.98
CA ASN A 114 0.76 -19.18 -5.90
C ASN A 114 2.27 -19.05 -6.12
N GLY A 115 2.99 -19.86 -5.41
CA GLY A 115 4.42 -19.84 -5.51
C GLY A 115 5.06 -21.02 -4.81
N TYR A 116 6.36 -20.97 -4.72
CA TYR A 116 7.12 -22.00 -4.06
C TYR A 116 8.42 -21.45 -3.47
N ASP A 117 8.86 -22.11 -2.45
CA ASP A 117 10.20 -22.01 -1.89
C ASP A 117 10.90 -23.36 -2.04
N LYS A 118 12.21 -23.35 -2.17
CA LYS A 118 13.03 -24.55 -2.31
C LYS A 118 14.14 -24.51 -1.26
N ILE A 119 14.21 -25.58 -0.48
CA ILE A 119 15.24 -25.78 0.54
C ILE A 119 15.94 -27.11 0.24
N GLY A 120 17.15 -27.03 -0.32
CA GLY A 120 17.84 -28.23 -0.83
C GLY A 120 17.01 -28.91 -1.91
N ASP A 121 16.73 -30.20 -1.75
CA ASP A 121 15.91 -30.99 -2.69
C ASP A 121 14.41 -30.92 -2.42
N ILE A 122 14.01 -30.27 -1.33
CA ILE A 122 12.61 -30.13 -0.94
C ILE A 122 12.03 -28.89 -1.62
N THR A 123 10.95 -29.06 -2.39
CA THR A 123 10.16 -27.97 -2.94
C THR A 123 8.84 -27.87 -2.20
N HIS A 124 8.66 -26.78 -1.49
CA HIS A 124 7.42 -26.45 -0.83
C HIS A 124 6.59 -25.52 -1.73
N ARG A 125 5.46 -26.01 -2.19
CA ARG A 125 4.51 -25.22 -2.99
C ARG A 125 3.37 -24.74 -2.10
N HIS A 126 3.00 -23.52 -2.30
CA HIS A 126 1.84 -22.95 -1.62
C HIS A 126 1.03 -22.10 -2.59
N TRP A 127 -0.25 -22.07 -2.36
CA TRP A 127 -1.14 -21.09 -2.96
C TRP A 127 -1.89 -20.39 -1.83
N THR A 128 -2.04 -19.10 -2.00
CA THR A 128 -2.73 -18.24 -1.05
C THR A 128 -3.98 -17.71 -1.70
N ASP A 129 -5.13 -18.13 -1.22
CA ASP A 129 -6.41 -17.47 -1.47
C ASP A 129 -6.72 -16.64 -0.23
N LEU A 130 -6.28 -15.41 -0.23
CA LEU A 130 -6.65 -14.47 0.81
C LEU A 130 -8.11 -14.06 0.54
N ARG A 131 -9.07 -14.86 0.99
CA ARG A 131 -10.52 -14.57 0.90
C ARG A 131 -10.88 -13.27 1.61
N GLN A 132 -10.29 -12.17 1.13
CA GLN A 132 -10.47 -10.83 1.68
C GLN A 132 -11.65 -10.09 1.03
N GLN A 133 -12.41 -10.77 0.16
CA GLN A 133 -13.58 -10.15 -0.41
C GLN A 133 -14.65 -9.95 0.65
N TYR A 134 -14.86 -8.72 1.06
CA TYR A 134 -15.91 -8.37 2.02
C TYR A 134 -16.37 -6.93 1.84
N VAL A 135 -17.64 -6.70 2.18
CA VAL A 135 -18.22 -5.37 2.32
C VAL A 135 -18.03 -4.91 3.77
N TYR A 136 -17.72 -3.64 3.96
CA TYR A 136 -17.59 -3.06 5.29
C TYR A 136 -18.28 -1.71 5.40
N VAL A 137 -18.72 -1.41 6.62
CA VAL A 137 -19.18 -0.09 7.03
C VAL A 137 -18.26 0.39 8.14
N ARG A 138 -17.79 1.64 8.04
CA ARG A 138 -16.94 2.25 9.05
C ARG A 138 -17.46 3.63 9.42
N CYS A 139 -17.62 3.87 10.71
CA CYS A 139 -17.93 5.17 11.28
C CYS A 139 -16.72 5.66 12.08
N ILE A 140 -16.24 6.85 11.78
CA ILE A 140 -15.07 7.46 12.43
C ILE A 140 -15.51 8.79 13.01
N TYR A 141 -15.32 8.96 14.32
CA TYR A 141 -15.50 10.24 15.01
C TYR A 141 -14.15 10.82 15.40
N ARG A 142 -13.93 12.10 15.11
CA ARG A 142 -12.71 12.83 15.49
C ARG A 142 -13.01 13.68 16.71
N PHE A 143 -12.41 13.31 17.84
CA PHE A 143 -12.42 14.13 19.05
C PHE A 143 -11.46 15.31 18.89
N ASN A 144 -11.75 16.41 19.53
CA ASN A 144 -10.87 17.59 19.61
C ASN A 144 -10.30 18.06 18.25
N SER A 145 -11.15 18.13 17.22
CA SER A 145 -10.76 18.71 15.94
C SER A 145 -10.63 20.24 15.97
N THR A 146 -10.86 20.88 17.12
CA THR A 146 -10.51 22.28 17.34
C THR A 146 -8.99 22.39 17.23
N LYS A 147 -8.53 23.17 16.26
CA LYS A 147 -7.13 23.60 16.18
C LYS A 147 -6.74 24.05 17.58
N SER A 148 -5.76 23.39 18.18
CA SER A 148 -5.14 23.86 19.41
C SER A 148 -4.85 25.35 19.23
N LYS A 149 -5.47 26.21 20.00
CA LYS A 149 -5.09 27.63 20.15
C LYS A 149 -3.76 27.77 20.89
N TYR A 150 -3.08 26.68 21.18
CA TYR A 150 -1.71 26.70 21.64
C TYR A 150 -0.82 27.15 20.45
N ARG A 151 -0.85 28.44 20.14
CA ARG A 151 0.35 29.12 19.73
C ARG A 151 1.27 28.95 20.94
N GLY A 152 2.36 28.20 20.77
CA GLY A 152 3.46 28.24 21.71
C GLY A 152 3.79 29.72 21.92
N GLY A 153 3.23 30.30 22.95
CA GLY A 153 3.68 31.60 23.38
C GLY A 153 5.14 31.42 23.69
N ASP A 154 5.95 32.34 23.24
CA ASP A 154 7.35 32.51 23.54
C ASP A 154 7.63 32.37 25.03
N ALA A 155 7.64 31.15 25.53
CA ALA A 155 8.05 30.86 26.90
C ALA A 155 9.53 31.17 27.14
N GLY A 156 10.28 31.55 26.11
CA GLY A 156 11.68 31.97 26.19
C GLY A 156 11.95 33.45 25.91
N ALA A 157 10.98 34.20 25.37
CA ALA A 157 11.22 35.61 25.02
C ALA A 157 11.38 36.53 26.23
N SER A 158 10.79 36.17 27.37
CA SER A 158 10.94 36.96 28.63
C SER A 158 12.27 36.71 29.32
N GLU A 159 12.96 35.60 29.05
CA GLU A 159 14.26 35.29 29.61
C GLU A 159 15.41 35.91 28.78
N LEU A 160 15.23 36.01 27.45
CA LEU A 160 16.22 36.68 26.58
C LEU A 160 16.32 38.18 26.76
N ASN A 161 15.30 38.85 27.31
CA ASN A 161 15.33 40.29 27.61
C ASN A 161 15.90 40.61 29.00
N ARG A 162 16.41 39.63 29.74
CA ARG A 162 17.05 39.81 31.05
C ARG A 162 18.58 39.68 31.01
N LEU A 163 19.16 39.42 29.86
CA LEU A 163 20.61 39.43 29.60
C LEU A 163 20.96 40.68 28.79
#